data_2ecbc8aca1fca393de13be5cac1cb45a
#
_entry.id   2ecbc8aca1fca393de13be5cac1cb45a
#
_cell.length_a   1.000
_cell.length_b   1.000
_cell.length_c   1.000
_cell.angle_alpha   90.00
_cell.angle_beta   90.00
_cell.angle_gamma   90.00
#
_symmetry.space_group_name_H-M   'P 1'
#
loop_
_entity.id
_entity.type
_entity.pdbx_description
1 polymer ?
#
loop_
_entity_poly.entity_id
_entity_poly.type
_entity_poly.pdbx_seq_one_letter_code
_entity_poly.pdbx_strand_id
1 'polypeptide(L)' 'MTIVEELLFTERFLWEGKSYVVHIYRHAAKKERCLHMAETVLGPGDTIISDGHSAEEALHKQQTILPLAILSRALL' A
#
# COMPACT_ATOMS: atom_id res chain seq x y z
N MET A 1 -6.29 -18.24 16.82
CA MET A 1 -5.41 -17.09 16.65
C MET A 1 -6.15 -15.93 16.00
N THR A 2 -6.04 -14.77 16.56
CA THR A 2 -6.73 -13.58 16.04
C THR A 2 -5.77 -12.72 15.26
N ILE A 3 -6.15 -12.39 14.02
CA ILE A 3 -5.40 -11.47 13.19
C ILE A 3 -6.07 -10.11 13.28
N VAL A 4 -5.32 -9.10 13.64
CA VAL A 4 -5.82 -7.75 13.75
C VAL A 4 -5.27 -6.92 12.60
N GLU A 5 -6.18 -6.31 11.85
CA GLU A 5 -5.82 -5.41 10.77
C GLU A 5 -6.44 -4.07 11.05
N GLU A 6 -5.62 -3.04 11.09
CA GLU A 6 -6.05 -1.71 11.47
C GLU A 6 -5.62 -0.70 10.41
N LEU A 7 -6.58 0.05 9.90
CA LEU A 7 -6.27 1.15 9.00
C LEU A 7 -5.73 2.31 9.81
N LEU A 8 -4.49 2.69 9.56
CA LEU A 8 -3.84 3.76 10.29
C LEU A 8 -4.11 5.12 9.69
N PHE A 9 -3.94 5.25 8.40
CA PHE A 9 -4.21 6.50 7.69
C PHE A 9 -4.22 6.25 6.19
N THR A 10 -4.62 7.29 5.47
CA THR A 10 -4.73 7.26 4.02
C THR A 10 -3.92 8.43 3.45
N GLU A 11 -3.16 8.16 2.41
CA GLU A 11 -2.38 9.17 1.72
C GLU A 11 -2.80 9.24 0.26
N ARG A 12 -2.64 10.41 -0.36
CA ARG A 12 -2.87 10.56 -1.78
C ARG A 12 -1.55 10.58 -2.51
N PHE A 13 -1.51 9.88 -3.63
CA PHE A 13 -0.35 9.87 -4.51
C PHE A 13 -0.76 10.43 -5.85
N LEU A 14 -0.13 11.54 -6.24
CA LEU A 14 -0.42 12.17 -7.53
C LEU A 14 0.59 11.72 -8.56
N TRP A 15 0.09 11.23 -9.68
CA TRP A 15 0.95 10.79 -10.76
C TRP A 15 0.28 11.09 -12.09
N GLU A 16 0.97 11.83 -12.96
CA GLU A 16 0.48 12.16 -14.30
C GLU A 16 -0.93 12.74 -14.28
N GLY A 17 -1.19 13.65 -13.35
CA GLY A 17 -2.49 14.32 -13.25
C GLY A 17 -3.59 13.49 -12.61
N LYS A 18 -3.29 12.27 -12.20
CA LYS A 18 -4.26 11.39 -11.53
C LYS A 18 -3.92 11.22 -10.07
N SER A 19 -4.96 11.09 -9.26
CA SER A 19 -4.80 10.89 -7.82
C SER A 19 -5.09 9.42 -7.49
N TYR A 20 -4.19 8.81 -6.75
CA TYR A 20 -4.32 7.44 -6.29
C TYR A 20 -4.36 7.44 -4.77
N VAL A 21 -5.12 6.53 -4.20
CA VAL A 21 -5.27 6.44 -2.75
C VAL A 21 -4.40 5.31 -2.23
N VAL A 22 -3.59 5.63 -1.23
CA VAL A 22 -2.75 4.65 -0.55
C VAL A 22 -3.29 4.47 0.85
N HIS A 23 -3.75 3.27 1.17
CA HIS A 23 -4.21 2.93 2.52
C HIS A 23 -3.05 2.29 3.27
N ILE A 24 -2.79 2.79 4.47
CA ILE A 24 -1.72 2.26 5.32
C ILE A 24 -2.35 1.50 6.47
N TYR A 25 -1.99 0.23 6.58
CA TYR A 25 -2.53 -0.68 7.57
C TYR A 25 -1.43 -1.19 8.48
N ARG A 26 -1.83 -1.51 9.69
CA ARG A 26 -1.02 -2.30 10.60
C ARG A 26 -1.67 -3.66 10.71
N HIS A 27 -0.88 -4.69 10.50
CA HIS A 27 -1.35 -6.06 10.52
C HIS A 27 -0.58 -6.82 11.59
N ALA A 28 -1.26 -7.24 12.63
CA ALA A 28 -0.65 -7.97 13.74
C ALA A 28 -1.24 -9.37 13.83
N ALA A 29 -0.44 -10.36 13.49
CA ALA A 29 -0.86 -11.76 13.54
C ALA A 29 -0.50 -12.40 14.88
N LYS A 30 0.58 -11.94 15.50
CA LYS A 30 1.05 -12.44 16.78
C LYS A 30 1.59 -11.29 17.58
N LYS A 31 1.74 -11.51 18.89
CA LYS A 31 2.22 -10.46 19.78
C LYS A 31 3.51 -9.81 19.34
N GLU A 32 4.45 -10.61 18.89
CA GLU A 32 5.78 -10.10 18.62
C GLU A 32 5.99 -9.69 17.18
N ARG A 33 4.97 -9.83 16.35
CA ARG A 33 5.10 -9.49 14.93
C ARG A 33 4.04 -8.52 14.51
N CYS A 34 4.49 -7.41 14.00
CA CYS A 34 3.61 -6.39 13.49
C CYS A 34 4.13 -5.94 12.12
N LEU A 35 3.34 -6.13 11.10
CA LEU A 35 3.67 -5.68 9.76
C LEU A 35 2.86 -4.46 9.42
N HIS A 36 3.50 -3.56 8.71
CA HIS A 36 2.81 -2.40 8.15
C HIS A 36 2.70 -2.63 6.65
N MET A 37 1.55 -2.28 6.10
CA MET A 37 1.27 -2.50 4.69
C MET A 37 0.68 -1.26 4.06
N ALA A 38 1.04 -1.03 2.81
CA ALA A 38 0.45 0.00 1.99
C ALA A 38 -0.29 -0.67 0.86
N GLU A 39 -1.52 -0.22 0.60
CA GLU A 39 -2.37 -0.83 -0.42
C GLU A 39 -2.95 0.24 -1.33
N THR A 40 -2.92 -0.01 -2.63
CA THR A 40 -3.53 0.86 -3.62
C THR A 40 -4.28 0.01 -4.63
N VAL A 41 -5.56 0.30 -4.81
CA VAL A 41 -6.38 -0.39 -5.80
C VAL A 41 -6.30 0.38 -7.10
N LEU A 42 -5.79 -0.27 -8.15
CA LEU A 42 -5.68 0.34 -9.47
C LEU A 42 -6.89 0.04 -10.33
N GLY A 43 -7.59 -1.04 -10.04
CA GLY A 43 -8.78 -1.44 -10.77
C GLY A 43 -9.34 -2.72 -10.18
N PRO A 44 -10.44 -3.26 -10.74
CA PRO A 44 -11.04 -4.50 -10.24
C PRO A 44 -10.02 -5.64 -10.29
N GLY A 45 -9.76 -6.25 -9.14
CA GLY A 45 -8.80 -7.33 -9.05
C GLY A 45 -7.35 -6.93 -9.24
N ASP A 46 -7.05 -5.63 -9.23
CA ASP A 46 -5.70 -5.13 -9.45
C ASP A 46 -5.29 -4.23 -8.28
N THR A 47 -4.59 -4.82 -7.33
CA THR A 47 -4.19 -4.15 -6.10
C THR A 47 -2.68 -4.27 -5.91
N ILE A 48 -2.04 -3.15 -5.60
CA ILE A 48 -0.60 -3.10 -5.32
C ILE A 48 -0.42 -3.05 -3.83
N ILE A 49 0.39 -3.95 -3.31
CA ILE A 49 0.66 -4.02 -1.87
C ILE A 49 2.16 -3.98 -1.63
N SER A 50 2.55 -3.15 -0.67
CA SER A 50 3.94 -3.09 -0.19
C SER A 50 3.92 -3.28 1.31
N ASP A 51 4.97 -3.87 1.87
CA ASP A 51 5.07 -4.04 3.30
C ASP A 51 6.33 -3.39 3.84
N GLY A 52 6.38 -3.22 5.15
CA GLY A 52 7.54 -2.64 5.80
C GLY A 52 7.47 -2.84 7.30
N HIS A 53 8.56 -2.50 7.96
CA HIS A 53 8.65 -2.59 9.42
C HIS A 53 7.99 -1.40 10.10
N SER A 54 7.68 -0.37 9.34
CA SER A 54 6.99 0.82 9.83
C SER A 54 6.02 1.31 8.77
N ALA A 55 5.08 2.16 9.18
CA ALA A 55 4.15 2.77 8.25
C ALA A 55 4.89 3.61 7.21
N GLU A 56 5.93 4.34 7.64
CA GLU A 56 6.71 5.15 6.73
C GLU A 56 7.43 4.32 5.68
N GLU A 57 7.98 3.19 6.09
CA GLU A 57 8.67 2.30 5.16
C GLU A 57 7.70 1.73 4.14
N ALA A 58 6.53 1.26 4.59
CA ALA A 58 5.53 0.71 3.69
C ALA A 58 5.05 1.77 2.69
N LEU A 59 4.81 2.99 3.18
CA LEU A 59 4.38 4.09 2.33
C LEU A 59 5.46 4.44 1.30
N HIS A 60 6.71 4.54 1.74
CA HIS A 60 7.82 4.88 0.85
C HIS A 60 7.97 3.83 -0.27
N LYS A 61 7.90 2.56 0.09
CA LYS A 61 7.98 1.48 -0.91
C LYS A 61 6.84 1.58 -1.91
N GLN A 62 5.64 1.86 -1.42
CA GLN A 62 4.47 1.99 -2.29
C GLN A 62 4.64 3.14 -3.26
N GLN A 63 5.09 4.29 -2.77
CA GLN A 63 5.28 5.46 -3.60
C GLN A 63 6.37 5.24 -4.64
N THR A 64 7.33 4.40 -4.34
CA THR A 64 8.41 4.08 -5.26
C THR A 64 7.94 3.14 -6.38
N ILE A 65 7.09 2.18 -6.05
CA ILE A 65 6.66 1.16 -7.01
C ILE A 65 5.44 1.59 -7.84
N LEU A 66 4.60 2.48 -7.30
CA LEU A 66 3.37 2.88 -7.98
C LEU A 66 3.58 3.43 -9.40
N PRO A 67 4.55 4.33 -9.65
CA PRO A 67 4.76 4.81 -11.02
C PRO A 67 5.04 3.67 -12.00
N LEU A 68 5.85 2.72 -11.59
CA LEU A 68 6.17 1.57 -12.44
C LEU A 68 4.97 0.68 -12.65
N ALA A 69 4.19 0.46 -11.60
CA ALA A 69 2.99 -0.37 -11.68
C ALA A 69 1.95 0.27 -12.61
N ILE A 70 1.75 1.58 -12.48
CA ILE A 70 0.79 2.31 -13.31
C ILE A 70 1.23 2.29 -14.76
N LEU A 71 2.51 2.55 -15.01
CA LEU A 71 3.05 2.54 -16.36
C LEU A 71 2.93 1.17 -17.00
N SER A 72 3.19 0.12 -16.23
CA SER A 72 3.07 -1.25 -16.71
C SER A 72 1.65 -1.54 -17.22
N ARG A 73 0.61 -1.09 -16.50
CA ARG A 73 -0.78 -1.28 -16.91
C ARG A 73 -1.11 -0.48 -18.18
N ALA A 74 -0.50 0.69 -18.32
CA ALA A 74 -0.76 1.53 -19.47
C ALA A 74 -0.16 0.96 -20.76
N LEU A 75 0.84 0.07 -20.64
CA LEU A 75 1.49 -0.53 -21.79
C LEU A 75 0.82 -1.82 -22.27
N LEU A 76 -0.13 -2.31 -21.50
CA LEU A 76 -0.86 -3.53 -21.86
C LEU A 76 -2.08 -3.21 -22.76
#